data_a094f2edc99f064c80149a2cbe56c2aa
#
_entry.id   a094f2edc99f064c80149a2cbe56c2aa
#
_cell.length_a   1.000
_cell.length_b   1.000
_cell.length_c   1.000
_cell.angle_alpha   90.00
_cell.angle_beta   90.00
_cell.angle_gamma   90.00
#
_symmetry.space_group_name_H-M   'P 1'
#
loop_
_entity.id
_entity.type
_entity.pdbx_description
1 polymer ?
#
loop_
_entity_poly.entity_id
_entity_poly.type
_entity_poly.pdbx_seq_one_letter_code
_entity_poly.pdbx_strand_id
1 'polypeptide(L)'
;MNRWTTLLGIALCASGCSFQARDAETYRQVTRELVETRSADVKACYDADLKANPQATGTVIVRFTVKKETGQVMNATMDEVASSAPASLGQCIVTALNGLVLDPPDARDGDATFQWEFKIGAAPNPA
;
A
#
# COMPACT_ATOMS: atom_id res chain seq x y z
N MET A 1 53.00 6.70 -43.57
CA MET A 1 52.66 7.31 -42.29
C MET A 1 51.14 7.32 -42.16
N ASN A 2 50.58 6.30 -41.49
CA ASN A 2 49.13 6.16 -41.31
C ASN A 2 48.79 6.63 -39.92
N ARG A 3 48.09 7.77 -39.86
CA ARG A 3 47.50 8.27 -38.61
C ARG A 3 46.08 7.72 -38.52
N TRP A 4 45.92 6.69 -37.75
CA TRP A 4 44.57 6.22 -37.37
C TRP A 4 44.10 7.05 -36.18
N THR A 5 43.11 7.85 -36.42
CA THR A 5 42.37 8.57 -35.38
C THR A 5 41.24 7.66 -34.88
N THR A 6 41.44 7.07 -33.73
CA THR A 6 40.40 6.31 -33.04
C THR A 6 39.44 7.31 -32.39
N LEU A 7 38.25 7.46 -32.96
CA LEU A 7 37.13 8.15 -32.33
C LEU A 7 36.56 7.27 -31.24
N LEU A 8 36.83 7.61 -29.99
CA LEU A 8 36.22 7.02 -28.83
C LEU A 8 34.79 7.57 -28.73
N GLY A 9 33.82 6.78 -29.15
CA GLY A 9 32.41 7.10 -28.96
C GLY A 9 32.04 6.96 -27.48
N ILE A 10 31.79 8.07 -26.80
CA ILE A 10 31.22 8.10 -25.46
C ILE A 10 29.73 7.77 -25.60
N ALA A 11 29.35 6.54 -25.27
CA ALA A 11 27.96 6.19 -25.10
C ALA A 11 27.44 6.84 -23.81
N LEU A 12 26.72 7.95 -23.93
CA LEU A 12 25.93 8.49 -22.84
C LEU A 12 24.80 7.52 -22.58
N CYS A 13 24.93 6.69 -21.54
CA CYS A 13 23.79 6.00 -20.95
C CYS A 13 22.91 7.07 -20.28
N ALA A 14 21.91 7.54 -20.97
CA ALA A 14 20.85 8.32 -20.37
C ALA A 14 20.09 7.40 -19.43
N SER A 15 20.44 7.42 -18.13
CA SER A 15 19.66 6.80 -17.07
C SER A 15 18.38 7.63 -16.92
N GLY A 16 17.44 7.44 -17.84
CA GLY A 16 16.11 8.01 -17.69
C GLY A 16 15.44 7.36 -16.51
N CYS A 17 15.07 8.13 -15.47
CA CYS A 17 14.10 7.68 -14.46
C CYS A 17 12.75 7.51 -15.15
N SER A 18 12.54 6.36 -15.81
CA SER A 18 11.24 6.02 -16.36
C SER A 18 10.43 5.37 -15.26
N PHE A 19 9.42 6.09 -14.76
CA PHE A 19 8.41 5.49 -13.89
C PHE A 19 7.64 4.43 -14.69
N GLN A 20 7.53 3.24 -14.12
CA GLN A 20 6.84 2.14 -14.76
C GLN A 20 5.34 2.29 -14.58
N ALA A 21 4.59 2.20 -15.70
CA ALA A 21 3.14 2.02 -15.65
C ALA A 21 2.83 0.52 -15.57
N ARG A 22 2.41 0.06 -14.39
CA ARG A 22 2.01 -1.33 -14.17
C ARG A 22 0.63 -1.58 -14.78
N ASP A 23 0.38 -2.81 -15.23
CA ASP A 23 -0.99 -3.25 -15.48
C ASP A 23 -1.78 -3.33 -14.17
N ALA A 24 -3.12 -3.41 -14.27
CA ALA A 24 -4.00 -3.40 -13.11
C ALA A 24 -3.76 -4.57 -12.15
N GLU A 25 -3.44 -5.75 -12.66
CA GLU A 25 -3.20 -6.93 -11.83
C GLU A 25 -1.88 -6.81 -11.06
N THR A 26 -0.81 -6.43 -11.73
CA THR A 26 0.50 -6.19 -11.10
C THR A 26 0.41 -5.07 -10.07
N TYR A 27 -0.29 -3.97 -10.38
CA TYR A 27 -0.50 -2.88 -9.46
C TYR A 27 -1.24 -3.34 -8.19
N ARG A 28 -2.28 -4.14 -8.36
CA ARG A 28 -3.04 -4.74 -7.24
C ARG A 28 -2.16 -5.62 -6.36
N GLN A 29 -1.35 -6.47 -6.97
CA GLN A 29 -0.45 -7.38 -6.25
C GLN A 29 0.58 -6.62 -5.42
N VAL A 30 1.31 -5.67 -6.01
CA VAL A 30 2.35 -4.92 -5.29
C VAL A 30 1.76 -4.03 -4.20
N THR A 31 0.55 -3.51 -4.42
CA THR A 31 -0.16 -2.73 -3.38
C THR A 31 -0.60 -3.63 -2.22
N ARG A 32 -1.04 -4.85 -2.51
CA ARG A 32 -1.34 -5.86 -1.48
C ARG A 32 -0.09 -6.19 -0.64
N GLU A 33 1.01 -6.50 -1.29
CA GLU A 33 2.28 -6.78 -0.61
C GLU A 33 2.74 -5.61 0.27
N LEU A 34 2.57 -4.38 -0.21
CA LEU A 34 2.85 -3.19 0.57
C LEU A 34 1.98 -3.09 1.83
N VAL A 35 0.69 -3.30 1.71
CA VAL A 35 -0.26 -3.29 2.84
C VAL A 35 0.06 -4.41 3.84
N GLU A 36 0.44 -5.59 3.35
CA GLU A 36 0.80 -6.73 4.19
C GLU A 36 2.02 -6.46 5.08
N THR A 37 2.89 -5.51 4.72
CA THR A 37 4.00 -5.09 5.59
C THR A 37 3.50 -4.48 6.92
N ARG A 38 2.23 -4.09 7.00
CA ARG A 38 1.59 -3.55 8.21
C ARG A 38 0.71 -4.57 8.94
N SER A 39 0.79 -5.84 8.59
CA SER A 39 -0.04 -6.89 9.22
C SER A 39 0.10 -6.97 10.73
N ALA A 40 1.32 -6.76 11.26
CA ALA A 40 1.54 -6.73 12.70
C ALA A 40 0.86 -5.53 13.38
N ASP A 41 0.87 -4.36 12.72
CA ASP A 41 0.20 -3.17 13.22
C ASP A 41 -1.33 -3.33 13.19
N VAL A 42 -1.87 -3.91 12.11
CA VAL A 42 -3.30 -4.22 11.99
C VAL A 42 -3.73 -5.20 13.09
N LYS A 43 -2.93 -6.23 13.33
CA LYS A 43 -3.17 -7.17 14.44
C LYS A 43 -3.16 -6.46 15.79
N ALA A 44 -2.21 -5.58 16.03
CA ALA A 44 -2.12 -4.80 17.26
C ALA A 44 -3.35 -3.89 17.45
N CYS A 45 -3.87 -3.30 16.38
CA CYS A 45 -5.12 -2.55 16.39
C CYS A 45 -6.30 -3.41 16.88
N TYR A 46 -6.42 -4.62 16.36
CA TYR A 46 -7.48 -5.54 16.77
C TYR A 46 -7.30 -6.03 18.21
N ASP A 47 -6.08 -6.37 18.62
CA ASP A 47 -5.77 -6.78 19.98
C ASP A 47 -6.13 -5.67 21.00
N ALA A 48 -5.88 -4.42 20.65
CA ALA A 48 -6.26 -3.27 21.47
C ALA A 48 -7.79 -3.11 21.57
N ASP A 49 -8.49 -3.31 20.45
CA ASP A 49 -9.96 -3.23 20.42
C ASP A 49 -10.60 -4.34 21.26
N LEU A 50 -10.05 -5.56 21.21
CA LEU A 50 -10.48 -6.70 22.02
C LEU A 50 -10.31 -6.46 23.54
N LYS A 51 -9.35 -5.65 23.97
CA LYS A 51 -9.20 -5.29 25.38
C LYS A 51 -10.38 -4.44 25.88
N ALA A 52 -10.87 -3.55 25.02
CA ALA A 52 -12.05 -2.73 25.34
C ALA A 52 -13.35 -3.49 25.16
N ASN A 53 -13.42 -4.36 24.14
CA ASN A 53 -14.58 -5.20 23.84
C ASN A 53 -14.12 -6.60 23.42
N PRO A 54 -14.13 -7.60 24.34
CA PRO A 54 -13.71 -8.97 24.04
C PRO A 54 -14.52 -9.68 22.96
N GLN A 55 -15.69 -9.15 22.61
CA GLN A 55 -16.57 -9.69 21.57
C GLN A 55 -16.46 -8.90 20.24
N ALA A 56 -15.48 -8.01 20.11
CA ALA A 56 -15.32 -7.20 18.92
C ALA A 56 -15.09 -8.07 17.69
N THR A 57 -15.93 -7.89 16.69
CA THR A 57 -15.86 -8.56 15.38
C THR A 57 -16.36 -7.61 14.32
N GLY A 58 -16.16 -7.96 13.07
CA GLY A 58 -16.72 -7.23 11.95
C GLY A 58 -15.71 -7.00 10.85
N THR A 59 -16.12 -6.22 9.88
CA THR A 59 -15.34 -5.91 8.69
C THR A 59 -14.92 -4.44 8.71
N VAL A 60 -13.67 -4.18 8.38
CA VAL A 60 -13.13 -2.83 8.12
C VAL A 60 -12.82 -2.72 6.64
N ILE A 61 -13.36 -1.68 6.00
CA ILE A 61 -13.04 -1.33 4.62
C ILE A 61 -12.34 0.01 4.62
N VAL A 62 -11.13 0.04 4.08
CA VAL A 62 -10.33 1.26 3.95
C VAL A 62 -10.05 1.53 2.48
N ARG A 63 -10.21 2.79 2.09
CA ARG A 63 -9.88 3.29 0.76
C ARG A 63 -8.72 4.27 0.86
N PHE A 64 -7.80 4.21 -0.09
CA PHE A 64 -6.70 5.15 -0.19
C PHE A 64 -6.24 5.32 -1.63
N THR A 65 -5.44 6.34 -1.87
CA THR A 65 -4.78 6.59 -3.14
C THR A 65 -3.27 6.38 -2.99
N VAL A 66 -2.67 5.70 -3.95
CA VAL A 66 -1.21 5.64 -4.11
C VAL A 66 -0.82 6.70 -5.12
N LYS A 67 -0.07 7.68 -4.68
CA LYS A 67 0.31 8.84 -5.49
C LYS A 67 1.30 8.45 -6.59
N LYS A 68 1.04 8.88 -7.82
CA LYS A 68 2.01 8.73 -8.91
C LYS A 68 3.34 9.41 -8.57
N GLU A 69 4.42 8.89 -9.12
CA GLU A 69 5.78 9.43 -9.04
C GLU A 69 6.41 9.40 -7.64
N THR A 70 5.64 9.45 -6.57
CA THR A 70 6.13 9.37 -5.19
C THR A 70 5.84 8.03 -4.53
N GLY A 71 4.79 7.33 -4.94
CA GLY A 71 4.34 6.08 -4.34
C GLY A 71 3.69 6.24 -2.96
N GLN A 72 3.49 7.46 -2.48
CA GLN A 72 2.92 7.70 -1.15
C GLN A 72 1.46 7.28 -1.08
N VAL A 73 1.11 6.56 -0.01
CA VAL A 73 -0.28 6.28 0.36
C VAL A 73 -0.87 7.56 0.95
N MET A 74 -1.95 8.03 0.34
CA MET A 74 -2.64 9.27 0.70
C MET A 74 -4.14 9.06 0.82
N ASN A 75 -4.78 9.94 1.57
CA ASN A 75 -6.24 9.97 1.72
C ASN A 75 -6.83 8.65 2.23
N ALA A 76 -6.11 7.95 3.09
CA ALA A 76 -6.62 6.73 3.70
C ALA A 76 -7.82 7.06 4.59
N THR A 77 -8.95 6.46 4.31
CA THR A 77 -10.21 6.64 5.04
C THR A 77 -10.93 5.32 5.21
N MET A 78 -11.59 5.16 6.37
CA MET A 78 -12.52 4.06 6.58
C MET A 78 -13.85 4.36 5.90
N ASP A 79 -14.36 3.40 5.15
CA ASP A 79 -15.74 3.45 4.67
C ASP A 79 -16.67 3.01 5.81
N GLU A 80 -17.20 3.96 6.56
CA GLU A 80 -18.02 3.69 7.74
C GLU A 80 -19.38 3.07 7.39
N VAL A 81 -19.89 3.33 6.20
CA VAL A 81 -21.17 2.78 5.75
C VAL A 81 -21.03 1.30 5.38
N ALA A 82 -19.94 0.95 4.70
CA ALA A 82 -19.69 -0.43 4.25
C ALA A 82 -19.01 -1.30 5.32
N SER A 83 -18.39 -0.67 6.34
CA SER A 83 -17.73 -1.37 7.44
C SER A 83 -18.74 -1.73 8.54
N SER A 84 -18.50 -2.85 9.21
CA SER A 84 -19.33 -3.30 10.35
C SER A 84 -18.57 -3.34 11.68
N ALA A 85 -17.25 -3.25 11.64
CA ALA A 85 -16.41 -3.19 12.84
C ALA A 85 -16.46 -1.78 13.49
N PRO A 86 -16.05 -1.66 14.78
CA PRO A 86 -16.00 -0.37 15.45
C PRO A 86 -15.14 0.66 14.72
N ALA A 87 -15.57 1.92 14.74
CA ALA A 87 -14.83 3.02 14.10
C ALA A 87 -13.41 3.18 14.66
N SER A 88 -13.20 2.93 15.95
CA SER A 88 -11.90 2.95 16.60
C SER A 88 -10.88 2.01 15.94
N LEU A 89 -11.32 0.81 15.59
CA LEU A 89 -10.51 -0.18 14.88
C LEU A 89 -10.13 0.32 13.49
N GLY A 90 -11.09 0.86 12.73
CA GLY A 90 -10.84 1.42 11.41
C GLY A 90 -9.87 2.60 11.43
N GLN A 91 -10.01 3.50 12.39
CA GLN A 91 -9.08 4.64 12.55
C GLN A 91 -7.66 4.19 12.90
N CYS A 92 -7.51 3.17 13.73
CA CYS A 92 -6.22 2.58 14.03
C CYS A 92 -5.55 2.01 12.77
N ILE A 93 -6.31 1.29 11.95
CA ILE A 93 -5.81 0.74 10.68
C ILE A 93 -5.43 1.85 9.70
N VAL A 94 -6.25 2.88 9.55
CA VAL A 94 -5.93 4.06 8.73
C VAL A 94 -4.59 4.66 9.16
N THR A 95 -4.37 4.82 10.46
CA THR A 95 -3.11 5.31 11.01
C THR A 95 -1.95 4.38 10.68
N ALA A 96 -2.15 3.07 10.75
CA ALA A 96 -1.12 2.08 10.41
C ALA A 96 -0.71 2.13 8.93
N LEU A 97 -1.62 2.50 8.04
CA LEU A 97 -1.35 2.62 6.60
C LEU A 97 -0.67 3.93 6.22
N ASN A 98 -0.73 4.95 7.08
CA ASN A 98 -0.04 6.21 6.84
C ASN A 98 1.48 6.00 6.80
N GLY A 99 2.12 6.67 5.85
CA GLY A 99 3.56 6.59 5.68
C GLY A 99 4.03 5.42 4.81
N LEU A 100 3.13 4.56 4.33
CA LEU A 100 3.48 3.55 3.33
C LEU A 100 3.86 4.24 2.02
N VAL A 101 4.90 3.70 1.38
CA VAL A 101 5.39 4.18 0.09
C VAL A 101 5.59 2.98 -0.83
N LEU A 102 4.94 3.01 -1.99
CA LEU A 102 5.14 2.02 -3.03
C LEU A 102 6.45 2.33 -3.77
N ASP A 103 7.39 1.42 -3.72
CA ASP A 103 8.70 1.54 -4.35
C ASP A 103 8.99 0.31 -5.25
N PRO A 104 9.28 0.53 -6.53
CA PRO A 104 9.28 1.81 -7.26
C PRO A 104 7.86 2.38 -7.43
N PRO A 105 7.72 3.72 -7.47
CA PRO A 105 6.42 4.34 -7.70
C PRO A 105 5.91 4.08 -9.12
N ASP A 106 4.59 4.18 -9.30
CA ASP A 106 3.98 4.06 -10.61
C ASP A 106 3.88 5.42 -11.32
N ALA A 107 3.75 5.39 -12.64
CA ALA A 107 3.54 6.58 -13.46
C ALA A 107 2.11 7.15 -13.32
N ARG A 108 1.18 6.39 -12.72
CA ARG A 108 -0.23 6.75 -12.54
C ARG A 108 -0.62 6.66 -11.07
N ASP A 109 -1.59 7.51 -10.67
CA ASP A 109 -2.26 7.35 -9.39
C ASP A 109 -3.03 6.03 -9.37
N GLY A 110 -3.04 5.35 -8.24
CA GLY A 110 -3.83 4.14 -8.02
C GLY A 110 -4.79 4.32 -6.87
N ASP A 111 -6.06 4.00 -7.10
CA ASP A 111 -7.05 3.92 -6.04
C ASP A 111 -7.16 2.48 -5.55
N ALA A 112 -7.07 2.29 -4.24
CA ALA A 112 -7.11 0.99 -3.63
C ALA A 112 -8.20 0.91 -2.56
N THR A 113 -8.83 -0.25 -2.49
CA THR A 113 -9.79 -0.59 -1.44
C THR A 113 -9.35 -1.91 -0.84
N PHE A 114 -9.18 -1.92 0.49
CA PHE A 114 -8.83 -3.11 1.24
C PHE A 114 -9.90 -3.40 2.28
N GLN A 115 -10.17 -4.69 2.45
CA GLN A 115 -11.14 -5.19 3.42
C GLN A 115 -10.44 -6.16 4.36
N TRP A 116 -10.61 -5.96 5.66
CA TRP A 116 -10.21 -6.92 6.69
C TRP A 116 -11.44 -7.46 7.38
N GLU A 117 -11.47 -8.76 7.58
CA GLU A 117 -12.49 -9.42 8.38
C GLU A 117 -11.88 -9.80 9.72
N PHE A 118 -12.51 -9.35 10.81
CA PHE A 118 -12.06 -9.59 12.17
C PHE A 118 -13.00 -10.57 12.86
N LYS A 119 -12.42 -11.70 13.24
CA LYS A 119 -13.09 -12.77 13.96
C LYS A 119 -12.27 -13.15 15.18
N ILE A 120 -12.94 -13.48 16.28
CA ILE A 120 -12.27 -13.96 17.50
C ILE A 120 -11.51 -15.26 17.17
N GLY A 121 -10.22 -15.31 17.54
CA GLY A 121 -9.35 -16.47 17.31
C GLY A 121 -8.78 -16.63 15.92
N ALA A 122 -9.00 -15.67 15.01
CA ALA A 122 -8.43 -15.69 13.66
C ALA A 122 -7.52 -14.48 13.42
N ALA A 123 -6.42 -14.67 12.69
CA ALA A 123 -5.56 -13.58 12.25
C ALA A 123 -6.25 -12.79 11.11
N PRO A 124 -6.26 -11.45 11.16
CA PRO A 124 -6.82 -10.65 10.08
C PRO A 124 -5.90 -10.66 8.85
N ASN A 125 -6.48 -10.87 7.68
CA ASN A 125 -5.81 -10.77 6.40
C ASN A 125 -6.51 -9.74 5.52
N PRO A 126 -5.77 -8.90 4.76
CA PRO A 126 -6.37 -8.00 3.79
C PRO A 126 -6.89 -8.80 2.59
N ALA A 127 -8.06 -8.46 2.14
CA ALA A 127 -8.66 -9.01 0.93
C ALA A 127 -8.77 -7.99 -0.19
#